data_fbe4487e9ad2a910e60d4c64e288ae73
#
_entry.id   fbe4487e9ad2a910e60d4c64e288ae73
#
_cell.length_a   1.000
_cell.length_b   1.000
_cell.length_c   1.000
_cell.angle_alpha   90.00
_cell.angle_beta   90.00
_cell.angle_gamma   90.00
#
_symmetry.space_group_name_H-M   'P 1'
#
loop_
_entity.id
_entity.type
_entity.pdbx_description
1 polymer ?
#
loop_
_entity_poly.entity_id
_entity_poly.type
_entity_poly.pdbx_seq_one_letter_code
_entity_poly.pdbx_strand_id
1 'polypeptide(L)'
;LEQLTGDRKRIHVIVISGYDDFEYARMALKYGAIDYLLKPINRNEFNQALHRIYENEQKMQIQGVERKKDALEQIKDKIDTYYMEDISLTNLAEAYFMNSDVLSRLFKKKYGVNITSYINDVRLTQAKIYLTAGYNSAQVSEMVGYHDSNYFSRVFKKYYGISPTQFVDEMNHS
;
A
#
# COMPACT_ATOMS: atom_id res chain seq x y z
N LEU A 1 -24.94 8.02 -19.48
CA LEU A 1 -23.61 7.41 -19.65
C LEU A 1 -22.83 8.02 -20.83
N GLU A 2 -23.48 8.42 -21.93
CA GLU A 2 -22.81 9.07 -23.07
C GLU A 2 -22.19 10.44 -22.76
N GLN A 3 -22.63 11.16 -21.73
CA GLN A 3 -22.13 12.50 -21.41
C GLN A 3 -20.85 12.51 -20.54
N LEU A 4 -20.36 11.35 -20.06
CA LEU A 4 -19.20 11.24 -19.19
C LEU A 4 -17.87 10.93 -19.93
N THR A 5 -17.91 10.79 -21.26
CA THR A 5 -16.74 10.37 -22.06
C THR A 5 -15.93 11.51 -22.67
N GLY A 6 -16.24 12.78 -22.34
CA GLY A 6 -15.63 13.96 -22.96
C GLY A 6 -14.22 14.34 -22.50
N ASP A 7 -13.73 13.80 -21.40
CA ASP A 7 -12.36 14.06 -20.91
C ASP A 7 -11.64 12.72 -20.73
N ARG A 8 -10.39 12.62 -21.17
CA ARG A 8 -9.54 11.40 -21.25
C ARG A 8 -9.37 10.62 -19.92
N LYS A 9 -10.20 10.85 -18.93
CA LYS A 9 -10.27 10.03 -17.71
C LYS A 9 -11.20 8.86 -17.98
N ARG A 10 -10.66 7.66 -18.02
CA ARG A 10 -11.47 6.42 -18.09
C ARG A 10 -12.26 6.29 -16.79
N ILE A 11 -13.57 6.27 -16.93
CA ILE A 11 -14.48 6.05 -15.81
C ILE A 11 -14.87 4.58 -15.84
N HIS A 12 -14.61 3.88 -14.76
CA HIS A 12 -15.06 2.51 -14.56
C HIS A 12 -16.35 2.53 -13.75
N VAL A 13 -17.37 1.82 -14.21
CA VAL A 13 -18.69 1.80 -13.59
C VAL A 13 -18.95 0.42 -13.02
N ILE A 14 -19.26 0.36 -11.72
CA ILE A 14 -19.83 -0.81 -11.05
C ILE A 14 -21.26 -0.41 -10.67
N VAL A 15 -22.26 -1.20 -11.07
CA VAL A 15 -23.65 -0.98 -10.69
C VAL A 15 -23.94 -1.74 -9.40
N ILE A 16 -24.55 -1.06 -8.43
CA ILE A 16 -24.97 -1.67 -7.16
C ILE A 16 -26.50 -1.52 -7.05
N SER A 17 -27.20 -2.64 -6.93
CA SER A 17 -28.66 -2.67 -6.93
C SER A 17 -29.22 -3.54 -5.80
N GLY A 18 -30.42 -3.19 -5.34
CA GLY A 18 -31.21 -4.05 -4.46
C GLY A 18 -32.10 -5.06 -5.20
N TYR A 19 -32.09 -5.03 -6.53
CA TYR A 19 -32.93 -5.90 -7.37
C TYR A 19 -32.09 -7.01 -7.97
N ASP A 20 -32.50 -8.25 -7.71
CA ASP A 20 -31.95 -9.46 -8.32
C ASP A 20 -32.68 -9.72 -9.64
N ASP A 21 -32.45 -8.86 -10.62
CA ASP A 21 -33.05 -8.97 -11.95
C ASP A 21 -31.95 -9.16 -13.01
N PHE A 22 -31.93 -10.32 -13.61
CA PHE A 22 -30.96 -10.70 -14.63
C PHE A 22 -30.93 -9.73 -15.83
N GLU A 23 -32.07 -9.16 -16.21
CA GLU A 23 -32.14 -8.23 -17.34
C GLU A 23 -31.44 -6.90 -17.01
N TYR A 24 -31.55 -6.39 -15.77
CA TYR A 24 -30.80 -5.19 -15.35
C TYR A 24 -29.29 -5.45 -15.28
N ALA A 25 -28.89 -6.60 -14.78
CA ALA A 25 -27.46 -6.99 -14.77
C ALA A 25 -26.91 -7.06 -16.21
N ARG A 26 -27.63 -7.72 -17.10
CA ARG A 26 -27.26 -7.84 -18.52
C ARG A 26 -27.20 -6.49 -19.23
N MET A 27 -28.17 -5.59 -18.95
CA MET A 27 -28.14 -4.24 -19.49
C MET A 27 -26.97 -3.42 -18.97
N ALA A 28 -26.69 -3.47 -17.68
CA ALA A 28 -25.54 -2.76 -17.09
C ALA A 28 -24.23 -3.16 -17.76
N LEU A 29 -23.98 -4.44 -17.91
CA LEU A 29 -22.77 -4.98 -18.57
C LEU A 29 -22.75 -4.61 -20.09
N LYS A 30 -23.89 -4.65 -20.77
CA LYS A 30 -24.01 -4.23 -22.19
C LYS A 30 -23.66 -2.76 -22.40
N TYR A 31 -23.99 -1.90 -21.42
CA TYR A 31 -23.67 -0.46 -21.46
C TYR A 31 -22.34 -0.11 -20.85
N GLY A 32 -21.47 -1.10 -20.63
CA GLY A 32 -20.07 -0.89 -20.26
C GLY A 32 -19.80 -0.81 -18.76
N ALA A 33 -20.74 -1.23 -17.90
CA ALA A 33 -20.42 -1.50 -16.51
C ALA A 33 -19.47 -2.70 -16.42
N ILE A 34 -18.50 -2.63 -15.53
CA ILE A 34 -17.53 -3.71 -15.32
C ILE A 34 -18.14 -4.83 -14.52
N ASP A 35 -19.03 -4.48 -13.60
CA ASP A 35 -19.72 -5.45 -12.78
C ASP A 35 -21.09 -4.96 -12.28
N TYR A 36 -21.92 -5.88 -11.80
CA TYR A 36 -23.23 -5.62 -11.19
C TYR A 36 -23.29 -6.36 -9.86
N LEU A 37 -23.42 -5.63 -8.77
CA LEU A 37 -23.41 -6.16 -7.40
C LEU A 37 -24.79 -6.01 -6.76
N LEU A 38 -25.22 -7.04 -6.04
CA LEU A 38 -26.46 -7.01 -5.28
C LEU A 38 -26.25 -6.48 -3.86
N LYS A 39 -27.25 -5.78 -3.33
CA LYS A 39 -27.31 -5.44 -1.90
C LYS A 39 -27.93 -6.62 -1.11
N PRO A 40 -27.42 -6.93 0.09
CA PRO A 40 -26.29 -6.30 0.79
C PRO A 40 -24.94 -6.63 0.13
N ILE A 41 -24.08 -5.61 0.00
CA ILE A 41 -22.81 -5.76 -0.73
C ILE A 41 -21.93 -6.77 -0.02
N ASN A 42 -21.57 -7.84 -0.73
CA ASN A 42 -20.55 -8.77 -0.29
C ASN A 42 -19.17 -8.17 -0.51
N ARG A 43 -18.39 -8.02 0.56
CA ARG A 43 -17.04 -7.42 0.52
C ARG A 43 -16.11 -8.16 -0.45
N ASN A 44 -16.23 -9.48 -0.55
CA ASN A 44 -15.39 -10.28 -1.44
C ASN A 44 -15.75 -10.03 -2.92
N GLU A 45 -17.04 -9.95 -3.25
CA GLU A 45 -17.51 -9.65 -4.61
C GLU A 45 -17.10 -8.25 -5.05
N PHE A 46 -17.25 -7.26 -4.15
CA PHE A 46 -16.81 -5.90 -4.40
C PHE A 46 -15.29 -5.83 -4.66
N ASN A 47 -14.49 -6.49 -3.84
CA ASN A 47 -13.04 -6.57 -4.03
C ASN A 47 -12.66 -7.28 -5.34
N GLN A 48 -13.41 -8.31 -5.76
CA GLN A 48 -13.19 -8.97 -7.05
C GLN A 48 -13.51 -8.04 -8.22
N ALA A 49 -14.58 -7.24 -8.13
CA ALA A 49 -14.92 -6.26 -9.14
C ALA A 49 -13.82 -5.19 -9.29
N LEU A 50 -13.30 -4.69 -8.18
CA LEU A 50 -12.16 -3.76 -8.16
C LEU A 50 -10.89 -4.41 -8.75
N HIS A 51 -10.65 -5.68 -8.46
CA HIS A 51 -9.50 -6.40 -9.01
C HIS A 51 -9.60 -6.55 -10.54
N ARG A 52 -10.80 -6.78 -11.08
CA ARG A 52 -11.04 -6.80 -12.55
C ARG A 52 -10.75 -5.44 -13.19
N ILE A 53 -11.14 -4.35 -12.53
CA ILE A 53 -10.80 -3.00 -13.00
C ILE A 53 -9.28 -2.85 -13.09
N TYR A 54 -8.59 -3.21 -12.03
CA TYR A 54 -7.14 -3.11 -11.95
C TYR A 54 -6.44 -3.95 -13.02
N GLU A 55 -6.86 -5.20 -13.22
CA GLU A 55 -6.30 -6.07 -14.25
C GLU A 55 -6.54 -5.53 -15.68
N ASN A 56 -7.72 -4.98 -15.95
CA ASN A 56 -8.05 -4.39 -17.24
C ASN A 56 -7.22 -3.14 -17.54
N GLU A 57 -6.99 -2.29 -16.52
CA GLU A 57 -6.08 -1.14 -16.63
C GLU A 57 -4.64 -1.60 -16.95
N GLN A 58 -4.16 -2.66 -16.31
CA GLN A 58 -2.84 -3.23 -16.56
C GLN A 58 -2.67 -3.76 -17.99
N LYS A 59 -3.68 -4.46 -18.51
CA LYS A 59 -3.63 -5.04 -19.88
C LYS A 59 -3.60 -3.98 -20.98
N MET A 60 -4.23 -2.82 -20.75
CA MET A 60 -4.28 -1.74 -21.73
C MET A 60 -3.04 -0.84 -21.72
N GLN A 61 -2.25 -0.80 -20.62
CA GLN A 61 -1.00 -0.03 -20.54
C GLN A 61 0.17 -0.65 -21.32
N ILE A 62 0.05 -1.89 -21.76
CA ILE A 62 1.11 -2.57 -22.53
C ILE A 62 1.27 -1.99 -23.95
N GLN A 63 0.34 -1.15 -24.42
CA GLN A 63 0.32 -0.64 -25.80
C GLN A 63 0.65 0.87 -25.98
N GLY A 64 1.02 1.61 -24.96
CA GLY A 64 1.32 3.05 -25.16
C GLY A 64 2.00 3.74 -23.97
N VAL A 65 3.30 3.86 -24.07
CA VAL A 65 4.21 4.94 -23.57
C VAL A 65 3.87 5.60 -22.23
N GLU A 66 4.82 5.48 -21.33
CA GLU A 66 4.96 5.89 -19.93
C GLU A 66 4.34 4.88 -18.96
N ARG A 67 5.21 4.07 -18.37
CA ARG A 67 4.84 3.18 -17.26
C ARG A 67 4.32 4.02 -16.09
N LYS A 68 3.00 4.20 -15.99
CA LYS A 68 2.41 4.48 -14.68
C LYS A 68 2.84 3.35 -13.77
N LYS A 69 3.51 3.69 -12.68
CA LYS A 69 3.91 2.72 -11.66
C LYS A 69 2.67 1.92 -11.22
N ASP A 70 2.79 0.61 -11.14
CA ASP A 70 1.70 -0.20 -10.63
C ASP A 70 1.41 0.12 -9.14
N ALA A 71 0.28 -0.32 -8.62
CA ALA A 71 -0.11 0.00 -7.25
C ALA A 71 0.94 -0.44 -6.21
N LEU A 72 1.62 -1.56 -6.43
CA LEU A 72 2.68 -2.03 -5.53
C LEU A 72 3.93 -1.15 -5.61
N GLU A 73 4.26 -0.64 -6.79
CA GLU A 73 5.35 0.34 -6.97
C GLU A 73 5.00 1.67 -6.30
N GLN A 74 3.76 2.14 -6.45
CA GLN A 74 3.30 3.34 -5.77
C GLN A 74 3.31 3.19 -4.25
N ILE A 75 2.89 2.02 -3.73
CA ILE A 75 2.93 1.70 -2.30
C ILE A 75 4.38 1.67 -1.81
N LYS A 76 5.27 1.05 -2.55
CA LYS A 76 6.70 1.03 -2.23
C LYS A 76 7.27 2.44 -2.17
N ASP A 77 7.05 3.26 -3.19
CA ASP A 77 7.51 4.66 -3.23
C ASP A 77 6.92 5.49 -2.07
N LYS A 78 5.65 5.26 -1.74
CA LYS A 78 5.00 5.90 -0.59
C LYS A 78 5.69 5.53 0.72
N ILE A 79 6.04 4.27 0.92
CA ILE A 79 6.81 3.84 2.09
C ILE A 79 8.18 4.51 2.09
N ASP A 80 8.92 4.48 1.00
CA ASP A 80 10.26 5.03 0.89
C ASP A 80 10.30 6.55 1.16
N THR A 81 9.25 7.27 0.75
CA THR A 81 9.16 8.73 0.87
C THR A 81 8.58 9.19 2.22
N TYR A 82 7.56 8.49 2.72
CA TYR A 82 6.76 8.90 3.86
C TYR A 82 6.86 7.94 5.06
N TYR A 83 7.97 7.18 5.17
CA TYR A 83 8.18 6.17 6.23
C TYR A 83 7.99 6.71 7.65
N MET A 84 8.16 8.01 7.86
CA MET A 84 7.99 8.68 9.16
C MET A 84 6.52 8.88 9.56
N GLU A 85 5.59 8.78 8.60
CA GLU A 85 4.16 8.92 8.86
C GLU A 85 3.56 7.63 9.46
N ASP A 86 2.29 7.68 9.87
CA ASP A 86 1.55 6.50 10.34
C ASP A 86 1.23 5.55 9.17
N ILE A 87 2.28 4.89 8.68
CA ILE A 87 2.18 3.89 7.62
C ILE A 87 2.07 2.50 8.23
N SER A 88 0.97 1.82 7.91
CA SER A 88 0.72 0.43 8.27
C SER A 88 0.17 -0.35 7.08
N LEU A 89 0.24 -1.69 7.16
CA LEU A 89 -0.39 -2.55 6.15
C LEU A 89 -1.88 -2.24 6.00
N THR A 90 -2.58 -1.98 7.09
CA THR A 90 -4.01 -1.67 7.09
C THR A 90 -4.29 -0.35 6.39
N ASN A 91 -3.57 0.73 6.78
CA ASN A 91 -3.75 2.06 6.20
C ASN A 91 -3.41 2.07 4.69
N LEU A 92 -2.37 1.34 4.29
CA LEU A 92 -2.02 1.18 2.88
C LEU A 92 -3.10 0.40 2.12
N ALA A 93 -3.59 -0.70 2.69
CA ALA A 93 -4.65 -1.48 2.05
C ALA A 93 -5.93 -0.66 1.85
N GLU A 94 -6.32 0.14 2.85
CA GLU A 94 -7.45 1.06 2.74
C GLU A 94 -7.23 2.14 1.68
N ALA A 95 -6.06 2.80 1.69
CA ALA A 95 -5.73 3.86 0.75
C ALA A 95 -5.72 3.41 -0.72
N TYR A 96 -5.37 2.15 -0.96
CA TYR A 96 -5.33 1.56 -2.31
C TYR A 96 -6.52 0.63 -2.59
N PHE A 97 -7.57 0.67 -1.75
CA PHE A 97 -8.79 -0.13 -1.90
C PHE A 97 -8.53 -1.64 -2.03
N MET A 98 -7.52 -2.14 -1.30
CA MET A 98 -7.11 -3.53 -1.31
C MET A 98 -7.44 -4.22 0.01
N ASN A 99 -7.63 -5.55 -0.03
CA ASN A 99 -7.64 -6.35 1.18
C ASN A 99 -6.20 -6.49 1.71
N SER A 100 -6.00 -6.37 3.05
CA SER A 100 -4.67 -6.43 3.68
C SER A 100 -3.92 -7.73 3.41
N ASP A 101 -4.63 -8.88 3.41
CA ASP A 101 -4.01 -10.18 3.12
C ASP A 101 -3.56 -10.29 1.65
N VAL A 102 -4.39 -9.77 0.74
CA VAL A 102 -4.08 -9.72 -0.69
C VAL A 102 -2.87 -8.83 -0.92
N LEU A 103 -2.88 -7.61 -0.36
CA LEU A 103 -1.76 -6.67 -0.47
C LEU A 103 -0.47 -7.29 0.08
N SER A 104 -0.51 -7.86 1.29
CA SER A 104 0.64 -8.50 1.92
C SER A 104 1.24 -9.61 1.05
N ARG A 105 0.38 -10.47 0.50
CA ARG A 105 0.80 -11.56 -0.39
C ARG A 105 1.40 -11.07 -1.69
N LEU A 106 0.77 -10.10 -2.35
CA LEU A 106 1.25 -9.55 -3.62
C LEU A 106 2.58 -8.80 -3.44
N PHE A 107 2.70 -8.00 -2.38
CA PHE A 107 3.92 -7.27 -2.06
C PHE A 107 5.09 -8.24 -1.79
N LYS A 108 4.85 -9.28 -0.97
CA LYS A 108 5.85 -10.33 -0.72
C LYS A 108 6.24 -11.07 -2.00
N LYS A 109 5.27 -11.37 -2.89
CA LYS A 109 5.56 -12.02 -4.18
C LYS A 109 6.44 -11.14 -5.06
N LYS A 110 6.21 -9.82 -5.09
CA LYS A 110 6.94 -8.89 -5.96
C LYS A 110 8.32 -8.51 -5.40
N TYR A 111 8.41 -8.26 -4.08
CA TYR A 111 9.62 -7.70 -3.45
C TYR A 111 10.37 -8.69 -2.52
N GLY A 112 9.87 -9.91 -2.36
CA GLY A 112 10.50 -10.94 -1.54
C GLY A 112 10.29 -10.80 -0.03
N VAL A 113 9.84 -9.65 0.46
CA VAL A 113 9.65 -9.33 1.87
C VAL A 113 8.21 -8.90 2.14
N ASN A 114 7.70 -9.15 3.36
CA ASN A 114 6.40 -8.62 3.73
C ASN A 114 6.47 -7.11 3.99
N ILE A 115 5.32 -6.44 3.80
CA ILE A 115 5.24 -4.98 3.83
C ILE A 115 5.65 -4.37 5.18
N THR A 116 5.30 -5.02 6.29
CA THR A 116 5.67 -4.57 7.65
C THR A 116 7.18 -4.65 7.86
N SER A 117 7.81 -5.74 7.40
CA SER A 117 9.27 -5.87 7.44
C SER A 117 9.95 -4.83 6.55
N TYR A 118 9.38 -4.53 5.38
CA TYR A 118 9.90 -3.50 4.49
C TYR A 118 9.82 -2.09 5.13
N ILE A 119 8.69 -1.74 5.74
CA ILE A 119 8.55 -0.47 6.48
C ILE A 119 9.59 -0.36 7.59
N ASN A 120 9.78 -1.44 8.38
CA ASN A 120 10.79 -1.45 9.43
C ASN A 120 12.21 -1.32 8.86
N ASP A 121 12.51 -1.97 7.75
CA ASP A 121 13.83 -1.88 7.10
C ASP A 121 14.15 -0.43 6.69
N VAL A 122 13.23 0.24 6.03
CA VAL A 122 13.39 1.65 5.65
C VAL A 122 13.58 2.53 6.88
N ARG A 123 12.72 2.40 7.90
CA ARG A 123 12.81 3.18 9.16
C ARG A 123 14.11 2.97 9.89
N LEU A 124 14.55 1.72 10.02
CA LEU A 124 15.78 1.39 10.75
C LEU A 124 17.05 1.80 9.99
N THR A 125 17.02 1.76 8.66
CA THR A 125 18.09 2.29 7.83
C THR A 125 18.25 3.80 8.04
N GLN A 126 17.16 4.55 8.05
CA GLN A 126 17.19 5.98 8.35
C GLN A 126 17.58 6.27 9.80
N ALA A 127 17.13 5.43 10.75
CA ALA A 127 17.51 5.56 12.16
C ALA A 127 19.01 5.50 12.36
N LYS A 128 19.72 4.62 11.65
CA LYS A 128 21.20 4.58 11.72
C LYS A 128 21.83 5.90 11.31
N ILE A 129 21.32 6.51 10.23
CA ILE A 129 21.82 7.81 9.75
C ILE A 129 21.65 8.89 10.83
N TYR A 130 20.47 8.98 11.45
CA TYR A 130 20.23 9.96 12.50
C TYR A 130 21.03 9.70 13.77
N LEU A 131 21.17 8.44 14.19
CA LEU A 131 22.02 8.07 15.31
C LEU A 131 23.49 8.47 15.05
N THR A 132 23.99 8.22 13.85
CA THR A 132 25.34 8.64 13.43
C THR A 132 25.50 10.16 13.41
N ALA A 133 24.42 10.90 13.11
CA ALA A 133 24.40 12.37 13.14
C ALA A 133 24.32 12.94 14.57
N GLY A 134 24.28 12.10 15.63
CA GLY A 134 24.32 12.52 17.03
C GLY A 134 22.95 12.71 17.69
N TYR A 135 21.85 12.36 17.03
CA TYR A 135 20.53 12.39 17.67
C TYR A 135 20.41 11.22 18.67
N ASN A 136 19.76 11.47 19.80
CA ASN A 136 19.52 10.43 20.78
C ASN A 136 18.40 9.46 20.36
N SER A 137 18.36 8.27 20.96
CA SER A 137 17.43 7.20 20.61
C SER A 137 15.96 7.60 20.66
N ALA A 138 15.56 8.46 21.61
CA ALA A 138 14.17 8.91 21.73
C ALA A 138 13.79 9.84 20.56
N GLN A 139 14.66 10.82 20.25
CA GLN A 139 14.48 11.70 19.08
C GLN A 139 14.40 10.90 17.78
N VAL A 140 15.34 9.98 17.59
CA VAL A 140 15.39 9.14 16.37
C VAL A 140 14.13 8.29 16.24
N SER A 141 13.64 7.70 17.33
CA SER A 141 12.39 6.93 17.34
C SER A 141 11.24 7.74 16.73
N GLU A 142 11.07 8.97 17.18
CA GLU A 142 10.02 9.87 16.70
C GLU A 142 10.23 10.29 15.24
N MET A 143 11.45 10.66 14.88
CA MET A 143 11.83 11.08 13.51
C MET A 143 11.61 10.00 12.47
N VAL A 144 11.73 8.73 12.82
CA VAL A 144 11.52 7.61 11.88
C VAL A 144 10.14 6.95 11.98
N GLY A 145 9.22 7.57 12.73
CA GLY A 145 7.81 7.18 12.77
C GLY A 145 7.46 6.06 13.77
N TYR A 146 8.21 5.91 14.86
CA TYR A 146 7.82 5.07 15.99
C TYR A 146 7.27 5.92 17.12
N HIS A 147 6.03 5.69 17.53
CA HIS A 147 5.39 6.41 18.63
C HIS A 147 5.88 5.95 20.04
N ASP A 148 6.53 4.79 20.13
CA ASP A 148 7.07 4.21 21.36
C ASP A 148 8.56 3.93 21.18
N SER A 149 9.39 4.66 21.92
CA SER A 149 10.85 4.54 21.88
C SER A 149 11.34 3.19 22.44
N ASN A 150 10.61 2.56 23.35
CA ASN A 150 10.94 1.22 23.84
C ASN A 150 10.67 0.16 22.77
N TYR A 151 9.57 0.32 22.03
CA TYR A 151 9.28 -0.55 20.90
C TYR A 151 10.34 -0.38 19.81
N PHE A 152 10.69 0.85 19.45
CA PHE A 152 11.78 1.15 18.51
C PHE A 152 13.09 0.46 18.93
N SER A 153 13.51 0.62 20.19
CA SER A 153 14.75 0.02 20.70
C SER A 153 14.73 -1.51 20.59
N ARG A 154 13.60 -2.15 20.86
CA ARG A 154 13.45 -3.61 20.70
C ARG A 154 13.55 -4.05 19.24
N VAL A 155 12.89 -3.31 18.32
CA VAL A 155 12.90 -3.61 16.88
C VAL A 155 14.31 -3.39 16.33
N PHE A 156 14.98 -2.29 16.69
CA PHE A 156 16.34 -1.99 16.28
C PHE A 156 17.32 -3.08 16.74
N LYS A 157 17.26 -3.47 18.04
CA LYS A 157 18.08 -4.55 18.59
C LYS A 157 17.82 -5.90 17.91
N LYS A 158 16.54 -6.21 17.63
CA LYS A 158 16.19 -7.44 16.90
C LYS A 158 16.79 -7.47 15.49
N TYR A 159 16.88 -6.32 14.85
CA TYR A 159 17.34 -6.20 13.47
C TYR A 159 18.86 -6.15 13.33
N TYR A 160 19.53 -5.40 14.20
CA TYR A 160 20.99 -5.17 14.14
C TYR A 160 21.79 -5.91 15.22
N GLY A 161 21.14 -6.61 16.15
CA GLY A 161 21.79 -7.35 17.22
C GLY A 161 22.16 -6.51 18.44
N ILE A 162 22.28 -5.19 18.32
CA ILE A 162 22.64 -4.24 19.36
C ILE A 162 21.59 -3.17 19.53
N SER A 163 21.51 -2.55 20.72
CA SER A 163 20.58 -1.45 20.96
C SER A 163 21.01 -0.16 20.25
N PRO A 164 20.10 0.82 20.03
CA PRO A 164 20.47 2.12 19.47
C PRO A 164 21.59 2.82 20.25
N THR A 165 21.58 2.73 21.59
CA THR A 165 22.62 3.32 22.44
C THR A 165 23.95 2.62 22.24
N GLN A 166 23.98 1.28 22.27
CA GLN A 166 25.20 0.49 22.00
C GLN A 166 25.76 0.79 20.60
N PHE A 167 24.90 0.97 19.61
CA PHE A 167 25.32 1.34 18.26
C PHE A 167 26.07 2.67 18.23
N VAL A 168 25.59 3.69 18.95
CA VAL A 168 26.26 4.99 19.06
C VAL A 168 27.59 4.87 19.82
N ASP A 169 27.60 4.11 20.92
CA ASP A 169 28.81 3.88 21.73
C ASP A 169 29.93 3.21 20.92
N GLU A 170 29.59 2.19 20.13
CA GLU A 170 30.55 1.50 19.25
C GLU A 170 31.13 2.43 18.18
N MET A 171 30.30 3.33 17.63
CA MET A 171 30.74 4.32 16.63
C MET A 171 31.69 5.37 17.21
N ASN A 172 31.47 5.80 18.46
CA ASN A 172 32.30 6.79 19.12
C ASN A 172 33.66 6.25 19.58
N HIS A 173 33.82 4.91 19.61
CA HIS A 173 35.04 4.24 20.02
C HIS A 173 35.82 3.62 18.85
N SER A 174 35.35 3.82 17.60
CA SER A 174 35.98 3.36 16.35
C SER A 174 36.64 4.51 15.61
#